data_875725b926c1c5d21f59755fe5c24d6e
#
_entry.id   875725b926c1c5d21f59755fe5c24d6e
#
_cell.length_a   1.000
_cell.length_b   1.000
_cell.length_c   1.000
_cell.angle_alpha   90.00
_cell.angle_beta   90.00
_cell.angle_gamma   90.00
#
_symmetry.space_group_name_H-M   'P 1'
#
loop_
_entity.id
_entity.type
_entity.pdbx_description
1 polymer ?
#
loop_
_entity_poly.entity_id
_entity_poly.type
_entity_poly.pdbx_seq_one_letter_code
_entity_poly.pdbx_strand_id
1 'polypeptide(L)'
;FLGAARELAMSGTPEQISALLGAEEDLEKLSALRILPPSPMRAVEMLDDRIVLLVHDKAVLAEDDIVNASVIVFGRSKELMLKRFGARYFFTPGPLNQGQVGLLEREGDGRLAAAAFDLSGRPLWREVLQWRTAKIMVAT
;
A
#
# COMPACT_ATOMS: atom_id res chain seq x y z
N PHE A 1 -12.89 -5.95 25.06
CA PHE A 1 -13.82 -4.89 24.61
C PHE A 1 -15.24 -5.05 25.18
N LEU A 2 -15.86 -6.21 25.05
CA LEU A 2 -17.23 -6.43 25.51
C LEU A 2 -17.39 -6.19 27.02
N GLY A 3 -16.43 -6.60 27.85
CA GLY A 3 -16.45 -6.37 29.29
C GLY A 3 -16.36 -4.90 29.65
N ALA A 4 -15.44 -4.15 29.01
CA ALA A 4 -15.28 -2.71 29.20
C ALA A 4 -16.49 -1.94 28.69
N ALA A 5 -17.05 -2.30 27.55
CA ALA A 5 -18.26 -1.69 27.02
C ALA A 5 -19.45 -1.89 27.93
N ARG A 6 -19.60 -3.07 28.53
CA ARG A 6 -20.67 -3.37 29.47
C ARG A 6 -20.57 -2.55 30.75
N GLU A 7 -19.38 -2.41 31.33
CA GLU A 7 -19.16 -1.56 32.49
C GLU A 7 -19.50 -0.10 32.21
N LEU A 8 -19.03 0.45 31.10
CA LEU A 8 -19.30 1.83 30.70
C LEU A 8 -20.77 2.07 30.38
N ALA A 9 -21.47 1.10 29.80
CA ALA A 9 -22.90 1.21 29.56
C ALA A 9 -23.71 1.28 30.86
N MET A 10 -23.23 0.66 31.94
CA MET A 10 -23.91 0.66 33.23
C MET A 10 -23.54 1.85 34.12
N SER A 11 -22.34 2.38 34.02
CA SER A 11 -21.82 3.42 34.94
C SER A 11 -21.02 4.53 34.28
N GLY A 12 -20.81 4.46 32.96
CA GLY A 12 -19.98 5.43 32.24
C GLY A 12 -20.70 6.74 31.88
N THR A 13 -19.93 7.79 31.67
CA THR A 13 -20.40 9.05 31.11
C THR A 13 -20.47 8.97 29.58
N PRO A 14 -21.24 9.85 28.88
CA PRO A 14 -21.27 9.90 27.43
C PRO A 14 -19.89 10.09 26.81
N GLU A 15 -19.01 10.87 27.45
CA GLU A 15 -17.64 11.12 26.99
C GLU A 15 -16.77 9.85 27.09
N GLN A 16 -16.92 9.06 28.15
CA GLN A 16 -16.20 7.80 28.31
C GLN A 16 -16.65 6.76 27.29
N ILE A 17 -17.94 6.68 27.00
CA ILE A 17 -18.50 5.79 25.98
C ILE A 17 -17.99 6.19 24.59
N SER A 18 -18.00 7.47 24.28
CA SER A 18 -17.48 8.00 23.01
C SER A 18 -16.00 7.70 22.83
N ALA A 19 -15.19 7.86 23.88
CA ALA A 19 -13.76 7.54 23.85
C ALA A 19 -13.50 6.04 23.62
N LEU A 20 -14.30 5.16 24.22
CA LEU A 20 -14.18 3.72 24.00
C LEU A 20 -14.55 3.33 22.57
N LEU A 21 -15.62 3.87 22.01
CA LEU A 21 -16.03 3.62 20.63
C LEU A 21 -14.98 4.15 19.63
N GLY A 22 -14.38 5.31 19.88
CA GLY A 22 -13.29 5.84 19.07
C GLY A 22 -12.05 4.96 19.11
N ALA A 23 -11.68 4.43 20.28
CA ALA A 23 -10.57 3.49 20.42
C ALA A 23 -10.84 2.17 19.69
N GLU A 24 -12.09 1.70 19.66
CA GLU A 24 -12.47 0.50 18.92
C GLU A 24 -12.39 0.71 17.40
N GLU A 25 -12.85 1.83 16.89
CA GLU A 25 -12.70 2.19 15.49
C GLU A 25 -11.24 2.26 15.07
N ASP A 26 -10.36 2.81 15.90
CA ASP A 26 -8.92 2.86 15.65
C ASP A 26 -8.30 1.46 15.64
N LEU A 27 -8.73 0.56 16.54
CA LEU A 27 -8.30 -0.83 16.55
C LEU A 27 -8.76 -1.58 15.30
N GLU A 28 -9.98 -1.34 14.81
CA GLU A 28 -10.47 -1.93 13.57
C GLU A 28 -9.63 -1.48 12.36
N LYS A 29 -9.29 -0.19 12.28
CA LYS A 29 -8.39 0.33 11.24
C LYS A 29 -7.00 -0.31 11.32
N LEU A 30 -6.45 -0.45 12.54
CA LEU A 30 -5.16 -1.10 12.75
C LEU A 30 -5.18 -2.60 12.41
N SER A 31 -6.32 -3.28 12.54
CA SER A 31 -6.45 -4.69 12.18
C SER A 31 -6.31 -4.95 10.68
N ALA A 32 -6.49 -3.93 9.85
CA ALA A 32 -6.24 -4.00 8.40
C ALA A 32 -4.75 -3.94 8.03
N LEU A 33 -3.89 -3.56 8.97
CA LEU A 33 -2.45 -3.49 8.74
C LEU A 33 -1.86 -4.90 8.68
N ARG A 34 -1.03 -5.12 7.68
CA ARG A 34 -0.24 -6.34 7.55
C ARG A 34 1.23 -5.99 7.61
N ILE A 35 1.96 -6.73 8.41
CA ILE A 35 3.41 -6.63 8.44
C ILE A 35 3.96 -7.40 7.25
N LEU A 36 4.83 -6.74 6.48
CA LEU A 36 5.54 -7.38 5.40
C LEU A 36 6.41 -8.52 5.97
N PRO A 37 6.40 -9.72 5.38
CA PRO A 37 7.21 -10.83 5.87
C PRO A 37 8.70 -10.47 5.83
N PRO A 38 9.52 -11.00 6.76
CA PRO A 38 10.94 -10.67 6.82
C PRO A 38 11.68 -11.12 5.55
N SER A 39 12.74 -10.38 5.21
CA SER A 39 13.63 -10.75 4.12
C SER A 39 14.20 -12.18 4.33
N PRO A 40 14.31 -13.04 3.31
CA PRO A 40 14.09 -12.77 1.88
C PRO A 40 12.65 -13.05 1.38
N MET A 41 11.69 -13.16 2.27
CA MET A 41 10.31 -13.48 1.92
C MET A 41 9.62 -12.31 1.19
N ARG A 42 8.58 -12.65 0.46
CA ARG A 42 7.81 -11.73 -0.38
C ARG A 42 6.34 -11.76 -0.01
N ALA A 43 5.65 -10.65 -0.20
CA ALA A 43 4.19 -10.62 -0.23
C ALA A 43 3.73 -10.34 -1.66
N VAL A 44 2.65 -10.98 -2.07
CA VAL A 44 2.03 -10.80 -3.38
C VAL A 44 0.59 -10.37 -3.17
N GLU A 45 0.21 -9.28 -3.81
CA GLU A 45 -1.16 -8.77 -3.80
C GLU A 45 -1.66 -8.60 -5.23
N MET A 46 -2.97 -8.74 -5.41
CA MET A 46 -3.62 -8.47 -6.68
C MET A 46 -4.39 -7.16 -6.61
N LEU A 47 -4.05 -6.24 -7.47
CA LEU A 47 -4.86 -5.05 -7.73
C LEU A 47 -5.47 -5.19 -9.13
N ASP A 48 -6.75 -5.55 -9.19
CA ASP A 48 -7.42 -6.02 -10.40
C ASP A 48 -6.70 -7.23 -11.02
N ASP A 49 -6.27 -7.08 -12.26
CA ASP A 49 -5.50 -8.06 -13.01
C ASP A 49 -3.98 -7.85 -12.89
N ARG A 50 -3.53 -6.94 -12.02
CA ARG A 50 -2.12 -6.59 -11.86
C ARG A 50 -1.53 -7.25 -10.63
N ILE A 51 -0.41 -7.89 -10.80
CA ILE A 51 0.36 -8.51 -9.71
C ILE A 51 1.27 -7.45 -9.09
N VAL A 52 1.07 -7.20 -7.81
CA VAL A 52 1.92 -6.32 -7.00
C VAL A 52 2.78 -7.17 -6.09
N LEU A 53 4.08 -7.09 -6.24
CA LEU A 53 5.05 -7.77 -5.41
C LEU A 53 5.62 -6.79 -4.39
N LEU A 54 5.61 -7.18 -3.11
CA LEU A 54 6.14 -6.37 -2.02
C LEU A 54 7.33 -7.09 -1.37
N VAL A 55 8.44 -6.38 -1.27
CA VAL A 55 9.67 -6.88 -0.66
C VAL A 55 10.29 -5.83 0.26
N HIS A 56 11.01 -6.26 1.29
CA HIS A 56 11.76 -5.34 2.15
C HIS A 56 12.93 -4.69 1.43
N ASP A 57 13.57 -5.44 0.54
CA ASP A 57 14.78 -5.00 -0.16
C ASP A 57 14.76 -5.55 -1.58
N LYS A 58 14.98 -4.67 -2.55
CA LYS A 58 15.06 -5.08 -3.96
C LYS A 58 16.19 -6.05 -4.26
N ALA A 59 17.21 -6.12 -3.40
CA ALA A 59 18.35 -7.03 -3.56
C ALA A 59 17.95 -8.52 -3.48
N VAL A 60 16.78 -8.84 -2.90
CA VAL A 60 16.29 -10.23 -2.80
C VAL A 60 15.49 -10.66 -4.03
N LEU A 61 15.26 -9.78 -5.00
CA LEU A 61 14.46 -10.07 -6.19
C LEU A 61 15.20 -11.06 -7.11
N ALA A 62 14.50 -12.13 -7.50
CA ALA A 62 14.93 -13.03 -8.54
C ALA A 62 14.35 -12.58 -9.89
N GLU A 63 14.90 -13.12 -10.98
CA GLU A 63 14.42 -12.82 -12.33
C GLU A 63 12.93 -13.18 -12.50
N ASP A 64 12.51 -14.31 -11.96
CA ASP A 64 11.11 -14.75 -12.01
C ASP A 64 10.16 -13.79 -11.29
N ASP A 65 10.59 -13.18 -10.19
CA ASP A 65 9.81 -12.17 -9.49
C ASP A 65 9.55 -10.96 -10.39
N ILE A 66 10.59 -10.51 -11.07
CA ILE A 66 10.54 -9.34 -11.93
C ILE A 66 9.66 -9.61 -13.16
N VAL A 67 9.80 -10.81 -13.76
CA VAL A 67 9.03 -11.18 -14.96
C VAL A 67 7.53 -11.23 -14.69
N ASN A 68 7.12 -11.70 -13.53
CA ASN A 68 5.71 -11.94 -13.21
C ASN A 68 4.99 -10.74 -12.58
N ALA A 69 5.71 -9.78 -12.02
CA ALA A 69 5.11 -8.63 -11.36
C ALA A 69 4.83 -7.47 -12.34
N SER A 70 3.71 -6.81 -12.15
CA SER A 70 3.38 -5.54 -12.84
C SER A 70 3.93 -4.34 -12.08
N VAL A 71 3.88 -4.40 -10.75
CA VAL A 71 4.45 -3.39 -9.86
C VAL A 71 5.26 -4.09 -8.77
N ILE A 72 6.45 -3.59 -8.54
CA ILE A 72 7.33 -4.07 -7.46
C ILE A 72 7.46 -2.93 -6.45
N VAL A 73 6.95 -3.15 -5.25
CA VAL A 73 7.06 -2.22 -4.13
C VAL A 73 8.17 -2.71 -3.21
N PHE A 74 9.11 -1.85 -2.91
CA PHE A 74 10.27 -2.23 -2.10
C PHE A 74 10.60 -1.20 -1.03
N GLY A 75 11.19 -1.68 0.05
CA GLY A 75 11.70 -0.88 1.15
C GLY A 75 13.20 -0.62 1.04
N ARG A 76 13.79 -0.18 2.15
CA ARG A 76 15.23 0.12 2.28
C ARG A 76 15.76 1.08 1.22
N SER A 77 14.94 1.99 0.77
CA SER A 77 15.34 3.08 -0.12
C SER A 77 15.57 4.37 0.68
N LYS A 78 16.51 5.18 0.24
CA LYS A 78 16.81 6.46 0.88
C LYS A 78 15.88 7.58 0.43
N GLU A 79 15.15 7.39 -0.65
CA GLU A 79 14.29 8.40 -1.25
C GLU A 79 13.08 7.78 -1.95
N LEU A 80 12.05 8.59 -2.14
CA LEU A 80 10.90 8.26 -2.97
C LEU A 80 11.34 8.01 -4.41
N MET A 81 10.88 6.92 -4.99
CA MET A 81 11.16 6.60 -6.38
C MET A 81 9.98 5.88 -7.03
N LEU A 82 9.60 6.31 -8.21
CA LEU A 82 8.82 5.53 -9.15
C LEU A 82 9.59 5.46 -10.47
N LYS A 83 9.85 4.25 -10.93
CA LYS A 83 10.61 4.03 -12.13
C LYS A 83 10.00 2.93 -12.98
N ARG A 84 9.88 3.20 -14.27
CA ARG A 84 9.37 2.23 -15.22
C ARG A 84 10.52 1.51 -15.92
N PHE A 85 10.43 0.19 -15.94
CA PHE A 85 11.33 -0.67 -16.73
C PHE A 85 10.49 -1.60 -17.62
N GLY A 86 10.43 -1.30 -18.90
CA GLY A 86 9.59 -2.04 -19.83
C GLY A 86 8.11 -1.95 -19.45
N ALA A 87 7.50 -3.08 -19.17
CA ALA A 87 6.09 -3.18 -18.77
C ALA A 87 5.88 -3.16 -17.25
N ARG A 88 6.90 -2.83 -16.46
CA ARG A 88 6.88 -2.91 -14.99
C ARG A 88 7.21 -1.60 -14.35
N TYR A 89 6.69 -1.40 -13.15
CA TYR A 89 7.01 -0.27 -12.30
C TYR A 89 7.70 -0.73 -11.03
N PHE A 90 8.73 0.00 -10.64
CA PHE A 90 9.40 -0.12 -9.36
C PHE A 90 9.03 1.09 -8.52
N PHE A 91 8.44 0.85 -7.37
CA PHE A 91 7.93 1.89 -6.49
C PHE A 91 8.44 1.73 -5.06
N THR A 92 8.93 2.82 -4.49
CA THR A 92 9.23 2.92 -3.07
C THR A 92 8.83 4.30 -2.55
N PRO A 93 8.11 4.36 -1.42
CA PRO A 93 7.75 5.65 -0.81
C PRO A 93 8.92 6.34 -0.12
N GLY A 94 10.09 5.70 -0.05
CA GLY A 94 11.21 6.18 0.74
C GLY A 94 11.11 5.79 2.21
N PRO A 95 12.01 6.27 3.06
CA PRO A 95 12.06 5.88 4.45
C PRO A 95 10.98 6.56 5.28
N LEU A 96 10.36 5.80 6.17
CA LEU A 96 9.31 6.31 7.08
C LEU A 96 9.84 7.42 8.01
N ASN A 97 11.11 7.38 8.37
CA ASN A 97 11.74 8.41 9.20
C ASN A 97 11.83 9.79 8.54
N GLN A 98 11.62 9.87 7.23
CA GLN A 98 11.45 11.13 6.50
C GLN A 98 9.98 11.56 6.41
N GLY A 99 9.08 10.81 7.06
CA GLY A 99 7.67 11.15 7.13
C GLY A 99 6.90 10.93 5.83
N GLN A 100 7.29 9.96 5.01
CA GLN A 100 6.63 9.65 3.76
C GLN A 100 5.94 8.30 3.79
N VAL A 101 4.69 8.27 3.30
CA VAL A 101 3.88 7.07 3.16
C VAL A 101 3.44 6.93 1.72
N GLY A 102 3.59 5.74 1.16
CA GLY A 102 3.14 5.45 -0.20
C GLY A 102 1.74 4.88 -0.24
N LEU A 103 1.04 5.19 -1.31
CA LEU A 103 -0.25 4.61 -1.64
C LEU A 103 -0.23 4.10 -3.07
N LEU A 104 -0.71 2.89 -3.26
CA LEU A 104 -1.00 2.33 -4.57
C LEU A 104 -2.50 2.06 -4.60
N GLU A 105 -3.22 2.72 -5.49
CA GLU A 105 -4.68 2.66 -5.52
C GLU A 105 -5.21 2.44 -6.93
N ARG A 106 -6.39 1.84 -6.98
CA ARG A 106 -7.17 1.73 -8.21
C ARG A 106 -8.04 2.96 -8.38
N GLU A 107 -7.99 3.56 -9.55
CA GLU A 107 -8.93 4.61 -9.94
C GLU A 107 -10.25 4.04 -10.45
N GLY A 108 -11.29 4.89 -10.50
CA GLY A 108 -12.63 4.48 -10.95
C GLY A 108 -12.70 3.94 -12.37
N ASP A 109 -11.73 4.25 -13.22
CA ASP A 109 -11.60 3.77 -14.60
C ASP A 109 -10.76 2.48 -14.73
N GLY A 110 -10.35 1.90 -13.61
CA GLY A 110 -9.54 0.67 -13.56
C GLY A 110 -8.03 0.89 -13.70
N ARG A 111 -7.56 2.14 -13.86
CA ARG A 111 -6.13 2.44 -13.84
C ARG A 111 -5.58 2.41 -12.42
N LEU A 112 -4.30 2.11 -12.29
CA LEU A 112 -3.60 2.21 -11.01
C LEU A 112 -2.89 3.56 -10.92
N ALA A 113 -2.85 4.13 -9.73
CA ALA A 113 -2.07 5.31 -9.41
C ALA A 113 -1.16 5.03 -8.22
N ALA A 114 0.06 5.54 -8.28
CA ALA A 114 0.97 5.58 -7.16
C ALA A 114 1.03 7.01 -6.62
N ALA A 115 1.02 7.15 -5.31
CA ALA A 115 1.06 8.43 -4.63
C ALA A 115 1.94 8.37 -3.39
N ALA A 116 2.40 9.52 -2.95
CA ALA A 116 3.08 9.67 -1.67
C ALA A 116 2.45 10.81 -0.88
N PHE A 117 2.40 10.62 0.42
CA PHE A 117 1.84 11.56 1.39
C PHE A 117 2.83 11.77 2.53
N ASP A 118 2.75 12.92 3.19
CA ASP A 118 3.40 13.10 4.48
C ASP A 118 2.56 12.48 5.61
N LEU A 119 3.10 12.47 6.83
CA LEU A 119 2.41 11.89 7.98
C LEU A 119 1.15 12.64 8.42
N SER A 120 0.92 13.86 7.93
CA SER A 120 -0.31 14.61 8.14
C SER A 120 -1.41 14.30 7.11
N GLY A 121 -1.09 13.45 6.12
CA GLY A 121 -2.00 13.11 5.02
C GLY A 121 -1.95 14.10 3.86
N ARG A 122 -0.98 15.01 3.85
CA ARG A 122 -0.80 15.97 2.77
C ARG A 122 -0.19 15.27 1.54
N PRO A 123 -0.81 15.38 0.36
CA PRO A 123 -0.26 14.78 -0.85
C PRO A 123 1.04 15.49 -1.25
N LEU A 124 2.08 14.68 -1.50
CA LEU A 124 3.39 15.15 -1.95
C LEU A 124 3.56 14.93 -3.45
N TRP A 125 3.00 13.82 -3.95
CA TRP A 125 3.22 13.40 -5.32
C TRP A 125 2.19 12.33 -5.71
N ARG A 126 1.79 12.30 -6.99
CA ARG A 126 0.89 11.30 -7.55
C ARG A 126 1.15 11.10 -9.03
N GLU A 127 1.15 9.87 -9.47
CA GLU A 127 1.29 9.50 -10.87
C GLU A 127 0.40 8.31 -11.23
N VAL A 128 -0.30 8.40 -12.35
CA VAL A 128 -1.08 7.31 -12.90
C VAL A 128 -0.17 6.37 -13.68
N LEU A 129 -0.20 5.09 -13.35
CA LEU A 129 0.60 4.08 -14.00
C LEU A 129 -0.01 3.73 -15.35
N GLN A 130 0.82 3.60 -16.36
CA GLN A 130 0.38 3.32 -17.72
C GLN A 130 1.08 2.07 -18.26
N TRP A 131 0.29 1.12 -18.68
CA TRP A 131 0.76 -0.03 -19.45
C TRP A 131 0.33 0.13 -20.89
N ARG A 132 1.25 -0.09 -21.81
CA ARG A 132 0.92 -0.10 -23.24
C ARG A 132 -0.02 -1.26 -23.50
N THR A 133 -1.20 -0.97 -23.99
CA THR A 133 -2.03 -1.98 -24.61
C THR A 133 -1.31 -2.45 -25.86
N ALA A 134 -1.06 -3.75 -25.97
CA ALA A 134 -0.54 -4.32 -27.20
C ALA A 134 -1.61 -4.05 -28.29
N LYS A 135 -1.36 -3.11 -29.17
CA LYS A 135 -2.14 -2.98 -30.39
C LYS A 135 -1.79 -4.18 -31.25
N ILE A 136 -2.70 -5.12 -31.31
CA ILE A 136 -2.62 -6.15 -32.35
C ILE A 136 -2.88 -5.43 -33.66
N MET A 137 -1.80 -5.13 -34.37
CA MET A 137 -1.91 -4.68 -35.75
C MET A 137 -2.27 -5.91 -36.58
N VAL A 138 -3.57 -6.06 -36.90
CA VAL A 138 -3.98 -6.99 -37.93
C VAL A 138 -3.57 -6.36 -39.25
N ALA A 139 -2.50 -6.89 -39.84
CA ALA A 139 -2.15 -6.57 -41.22
C ALA A 139 -3.25 -7.10 -42.14
N THR A 140 -3.99 -6.21 -42.73
CA THR A 140 -4.85 -6.51 -43.87
C THR A 140 -4.08 -6.37 -45.15
#